data_9e40b912f563e8fda400b0f639c7277a
#
_entry.id   9e40b912f563e8fda400b0f639c7277a
#
_cell.length_a   1.000
_cell.length_b   1.000
_cell.length_c   1.000
_cell.angle_alpha   90.00
_cell.angle_beta   90.00
_cell.angle_gamma   90.00
#
_symmetry.space_group_name_H-M   'P 1'
#
loop_
_entity.id
_entity.type
_entity.pdbx_description
1 polymer ?
#
loop_
_entity_poly.entity_id
_entity_poly.type
_entity_poly.pdbx_seq_one_letter_code
_entity_poly.pdbx_strand_id
1 'polypeptide(L)'
;MPNDLESFINELLPTFPNLEGISDKVREAYLIIATAKFRFFLDPRRTGRIFIKDILTSPILAELYDLRSEKSPEEFLSNWFSKQNASKLVELFDQLDEDKNGFLSIDELSKFQWGLTRFFLSRVLDRYTKEENNYEMDFKTFVEFVLIIENRKTRQSILFFFECIDVFGKGYIDAFTINMFFKEVMQKLLTKDSEADKNFHIEDVKDEIFDMANPSDSKVISLYDLYKCGQGDTVLSIIVDAKAFFDYDQRELGNTLNVDEDSHFQIIPGLNDDEEMEEEDNNANNDILGMSKPAVKTYGKFAEV
;
A
#
# COMPACT_ATOMS: atom_id res chain seq x y z
N MET A 1 -2.67 18.72 19.86
CA MET A 1 -3.21 17.43 20.40
C MET A 1 -3.30 16.43 19.23
N PRO A 2 -3.21 15.12 19.40
CA PRO A 2 -3.30 14.16 18.28
C PRO A 2 -4.59 14.27 17.46
N ASN A 3 -5.66 14.73 18.04
CA ASN A 3 -7.00 14.84 17.43
C ASN A 3 -7.29 16.17 16.74
N ASP A 4 -6.37 17.14 16.79
CA ASP A 4 -6.63 18.48 16.23
C ASP A 4 -6.74 18.42 14.70
N LEU A 5 -5.94 17.56 14.02
CA LEU A 5 -6.01 17.38 12.58
C LEU A 5 -7.32 16.68 12.15
N GLU A 6 -7.74 15.68 12.89
CA GLU A 6 -9.01 14.98 12.64
C GLU A 6 -10.20 15.93 12.82
N SER A 7 -10.20 16.72 13.89
CA SER A 7 -11.22 17.74 14.14
C SER A 7 -11.25 18.77 13.02
N PHE A 8 -10.08 19.26 12.59
CA PHE A 8 -9.97 20.20 11.48
C PHE A 8 -10.55 19.64 10.18
N ILE A 9 -10.16 18.40 9.80
CA ILE A 9 -10.69 17.77 8.59
C ILE A 9 -12.21 17.53 8.73
N ASN A 10 -12.68 17.07 9.89
CA ASN A 10 -14.08 16.84 10.15
C ASN A 10 -14.94 18.11 10.03
N GLU A 11 -14.42 19.26 10.44
CA GLU A 11 -15.08 20.57 10.27
C GLU A 11 -15.12 20.99 8.78
N LEU A 12 -14.15 20.57 7.97
CA LEU A 12 -14.11 20.88 6.55
C LEU A 12 -15.05 20.00 5.71
N LEU A 13 -15.37 18.77 6.13
CA LEU A 13 -16.17 17.81 5.35
C LEU A 13 -17.47 18.41 4.81
N PRO A 14 -18.29 19.14 5.59
CA PRO A 14 -19.53 19.73 5.06
C PRO A 14 -19.32 20.80 3.97
N THR A 15 -18.07 21.25 3.78
CA THR A 15 -17.74 22.28 2.77
C THR A 15 -17.35 21.68 1.42
N PHE A 16 -17.31 20.35 1.30
CA PHE A 16 -16.97 19.64 0.08
C PHE A 16 -18.22 19.02 -0.57
N PRO A 17 -18.72 19.58 -1.69
CA PRO A 17 -19.93 19.06 -2.35
C PRO A 17 -19.79 17.58 -2.74
N ASN A 18 -18.58 17.16 -3.16
CA ASN A 18 -18.29 15.78 -3.57
C ASN A 18 -18.36 14.75 -2.43
N LEU A 19 -18.39 15.20 -1.18
CA LEU A 19 -18.50 14.34 0.00
C LEU A 19 -19.91 14.42 0.63
N GLU A 20 -20.85 15.06 -0.04
CA GLU A 20 -22.23 15.16 0.44
C GLU A 20 -22.89 13.76 0.50
N GLY A 21 -23.64 13.50 1.57
CA GLY A 21 -24.35 12.24 1.76
C GLY A 21 -23.48 11.06 2.22
N ILE A 22 -22.26 11.29 2.68
CA ILE A 22 -21.44 10.23 3.33
C ILE A 22 -22.12 9.81 4.64
N SER A 23 -22.35 8.49 4.81
CA SER A 23 -22.85 7.94 6.08
C SER A 23 -21.82 8.09 7.20
N ASP A 24 -22.29 8.13 8.47
CA ASP A 24 -21.40 8.27 9.62
C ASP A 24 -20.28 7.21 9.66
N LYS A 25 -20.59 5.96 9.30
CA LYS A 25 -19.60 4.87 9.22
C LYS A 25 -18.49 5.17 8.19
N VAL A 26 -18.86 5.64 7.01
CA VAL A 26 -17.89 6.00 5.96
C VAL A 26 -17.12 7.26 6.36
N ARG A 27 -17.73 8.17 7.13
CA ARG A 27 -17.08 9.37 7.64
C ARG A 27 -15.92 9.06 8.58
N GLU A 28 -16.08 8.10 9.48
CA GLU A 28 -15.00 7.68 10.39
C GLU A 28 -13.82 7.10 9.59
N ALA A 29 -14.08 6.18 8.64
CA ALA A 29 -13.05 5.64 7.76
C ALA A 29 -12.39 6.74 6.91
N TYR A 30 -13.19 7.69 6.41
CA TYR A 30 -12.68 8.83 5.64
C TYR A 30 -11.72 9.70 6.46
N LEU A 31 -12.02 9.97 7.73
CA LEU A 31 -11.11 10.73 8.60
C LEU A 31 -9.78 10.02 8.81
N ILE A 32 -9.80 8.69 8.97
CA ILE A 32 -8.58 7.87 9.03
C ILE A 32 -7.78 8.03 7.73
N ILE A 33 -8.42 7.85 6.57
CA ILE A 33 -7.79 7.93 5.25
C ILE A 33 -7.19 9.32 5.02
N ALA A 34 -7.94 10.37 5.31
CA ALA A 34 -7.50 11.74 5.10
C ALA A 34 -6.34 12.12 6.02
N THR A 35 -6.45 11.81 7.31
CA THR A 35 -5.38 12.12 8.27
C THR A 35 -4.11 11.33 8.03
N ALA A 36 -4.23 10.09 7.55
CA ALA A 36 -3.07 9.24 7.23
C ALA A 36 -2.17 9.90 6.18
N LYS A 37 -2.73 10.49 5.10
CA LYS A 37 -1.92 11.18 4.08
C LYS A 37 -1.18 12.39 4.64
N PHE A 38 -1.84 13.22 5.43
CA PHE A 38 -1.17 14.35 6.08
C PHE A 38 -0.04 13.88 7.00
N ARG A 39 -0.27 12.85 7.81
CA ARG A 39 0.75 12.31 8.71
C ARG A 39 1.92 11.70 7.94
N PHE A 40 1.64 10.95 6.91
CA PHE A 40 2.67 10.30 6.10
C PHE A 40 3.67 11.31 5.51
N PHE A 41 3.17 12.41 4.93
CA PHE A 41 4.03 13.38 4.25
C PHE A 41 4.59 14.47 5.19
N LEU A 42 3.84 14.88 6.19
CA LEU A 42 4.20 16.04 7.02
C LEU A 42 4.75 15.67 8.41
N ASP A 43 4.63 14.40 8.83
CA ASP A 43 5.26 13.87 10.05
C ASP A 43 6.09 12.61 9.75
N PRO A 44 7.12 12.68 8.90
CA PRO A 44 7.92 11.53 8.50
C PRO A 44 8.67 10.87 9.68
N ARG A 45 8.82 11.58 10.79
CA ARG A 45 9.46 11.07 12.03
C ARG A 45 8.46 10.41 12.98
N ARG A 46 7.18 10.38 12.63
CA ARG A 46 6.09 9.83 13.46
C ARG A 46 6.05 10.43 14.89
N THR A 47 6.27 11.75 14.98
CA THR A 47 6.25 12.49 16.25
C THR A 47 4.84 12.71 16.79
N GLY A 48 3.82 12.47 15.96
CA GLY A 48 2.42 12.78 16.23
C GLY A 48 2.11 14.29 16.19
N ARG A 49 3.04 15.12 15.68
CA ARG A 49 2.90 16.58 15.62
C ARG A 49 3.23 17.08 14.23
N ILE A 50 2.36 17.90 13.69
CA ILE A 50 2.55 18.60 12.42
C ILE A 50 2.44 20.10 12.70
N PHE A 51 3.37 20.90 12.19
CA PHE A 51 3.27 22.35 12.30
C PHE A 51 2.14 22.87 11.40
N ILE A 52 1.31 23.76 11.91
CA ILE A 52 0.21 24.36 11.15
C ILE A 52 0.72 25.01 9.86
N LYS A 53 1.90 25.65 9.91
CA LYS A 53 2.53 26.23 8.72
C LYS A 53 2.76 25.19 7.64
N ASP A 54 3.25 24.01 8.00
CA ASP A 54 3.55 22.94 7.03
C ASP A 54 2.26 22.41 6.40
N ILE A 55 1.18 22.31 7.17
CA ILE A 55 -0.14 21.97 6.62
C ILE A 55 -0.58 23.03 5.61
N LEU A 56 -0.56 24.32 6.00
CA LEU A 56 -1.07 25.42 5.18
C LEU A 56 -0.28 25.64 3.87
N THR A 57 0.98 25.24 3.84
CA THR A 57 1.85 25.38 2.65
C THR A 57 2.01 24.09 1.85
N SER A 58 1.37 22.99 2.30
CA SER A 58 1.54 21.68 1.68
C SER A 58 0.69 21.54 0.42
N PRO A 59 1.19 20.80 -0.59
CA PRO A 59 0.39 20.42 -1.75
C PRO A 59 -0.76 19.48 -1.36
N ILE A 60 -0.67 18.79 -0.22
CA ILE A 60 -1.68 17.87 0.29
C ILE A 60 -2.95 18.64 0.68
N LEU A 61 -2.82 19.81 1.32
CA LEU A 61 -3.96 20.64 1.62
C LEU A 61 -4.60 21.20 0.34
N ALA A 62 -3.79 21.55 -0.65
CA ALA A 62 -4.29 21.99 -1.95
C ALA A 62 -5.08 20.87 -2.67
N GLU A 63 -4.59 19.63 -2.62
CA GLU A 63 -5.28 18.45 -3.15
C GLU A 63 -6.61 18.18 -2.42
N LEU A 64 -6.65 18.34 -1.09
CA LEU A 64 -7.90 18.24 -0.34
C LEU A 64 -8.90 19.35 -0.76
N TYR A 65 -8.43 20.59 -0.93
CA TYR A 65 -9.28 21.70 -1.36
C TYR A 65 -9.71 21.62 -2.82
N ASP A 66 -9.04 20.84 -3.65
CA ASP A 66 -9.47 20.57 -5.03
C ASP A 66 -10.87 19.91 -5.08
N LEU A 67 -11.26 19.19 -4.01
CA LEU A 67 -12.63 18.64 -3.86
C LEU A 67 -13.75 19.71 -3.85
N ARG A 68 -13.42 20.98 -3.76
CA ARG A 68 -14.39 22.09 -3.89
C ARG A 68 -14.66 22.46 -5.34
N SER A 69 -13.82 21.98 -6.27
CA SER A 69 -13.99 22.27 -7.68
C SER A 69 -15.15 21.47 -8.27
N GLU A 70 -15.80 22.05 -9.28
CA GLU A 70 -16.87 21.40 -10.04
C GLU A 70 -16.27 20.50 -11.14
N LYS A 71 -15.60 19.42 -10.72
CA LYS A 71 -15.04 18.39 -11.61
C LYS A 71 -15.94 17.17 -11.66
N SER A 72 -15.84 16.40 -12.76
CA SER A 72 -16.52 15.11 -12.84
C SER A 72 -15.92 14.09 -11.86
N PRO A 73 -16.68 13.05 -11.45
CA PRO A 73 -16.14 12.00 -10.59
C PRO A 73 -14.89 11.33 -11.15
N GLU A 74 -14.77 11.23 -12.48
CA GLU A 74 -13.62 10.63 -13.17
C GLU A 74 -12.34 11.47 -13.02
N GLU A 75 -12.47 12.80 -12.99
CA GLU A 75 -11.33 13.71 -12.77
C GLU A 75 -10.79 13.69 -11.34
N PHE A 76 -11.54 13.09 -10.39
CA PHE A 76 -11.11 12.90 -9.02
C PHE A 76 -10.50 11.52 -8.75
N LEU A 77 -10.40 10.63 -9.73
CA LEU A 77 -9.86 9.28 -9.52
C LEU A 77 -8.40 9.29 -9.02
N SER A 78 -7.62 10.30 -9.42
CA SER A 78 -6.24 10.49 -8.96
C SER A 78 -6.14 11.23 -7.63
N ASN A 79 -7.22 11.81 -7.13
CA ASN A 79 -7.23 12.55 -5.87
C ASN A 79 -7.44 11.59 -4.70
N TRP A 80 -6.45 11.48 -3.81
CA TRP A 80 -6.50 10.61 -2.63
C TRP A 80 -7.73 10.86 -1.75
N PHE A 81 -8.15 12.11 -1.65
CA PHE A 81 -9.26 12.54 -0.79
C PHE A 81 -10.63 12.35 -1.44
N SER A 82 -10.71 11.84 -2.64
CA SER A 82 -11.99 11.62 -3.32
C SER A 82 -12.82 10.54 -2.60
N LYS A 83 -14.14 10.69 -2.70
CA LYS A 83 -15.08 9.70 -2.16
C LYS A 83 -14.84 8.32 -2.78
N GLN A 84 -14.51 8.29 -4.07
CA GLN A 84 -14.22 7.06 -4.82
C GLN A 84 -13.01 6.33 -4.25
N ASN A 85 -11.90 7.03 -4.01
CA ASN A 85 -10.70 6.43 -3.43
C ASN A 85 -10.93 5.98 -2.00
N ALA A 86 -11.63 6.77 -1.20
CA ALA A 86 -11.99 6.36 0.16
C ALA A 86 -12.87 5.10 0.15
N SER A 87 -13.88 5.03 -0.73
CA SER A 87 -14.72 3.83 -0.87
C SER A 87 -13.92 2.62 -1.30
N LYS A 88 -13.02 2.77 -2.30
CA LYS A 88 -12.16 1.68 -2.76
C LYS A 88 -11.26 1.13 -1.65
N LEU A 89 -10.68 1.99 -0.80
CA LEU A 89 -9.85 1.54 0.32
C LEU A 89 -10.65 0.75 1.35
N VAL A 90 -11.87 1.22 1.67
CA VAL A 90 -12.76 0.49 2.59
C VAL A 90 -13.20 -0.84 1.98
N GLU A 91 -13.61 -0.85 0.72
CA GLU A 91 -14.02 -2.06 0.00
C GLU A 91 -12.87 -3.06 -0.11
N LEU A 92 -11.66 -2.59 -0.40
CA LEU A 92 -10.46 -3.43 -0.46
C LEU A 92 -10.17 -4.08 0.89
N PHE A 93 -10.21 -3.31 1.97
CA PHE A 93 -10.02 -3.86 3.31
C PHE A 93 -11.12 -4.89 3.64
N ASP A 94 -12.37 -4.55 3.36
CA ASP A 94 -13.51 -5.45 3.59
C ASP A 94 -13.44 -6.74 2.74
N GLN A 95 -12.83 -6.71 1.55
CA GLN A 95 -12.60 -7.90 0.72
C GLN A 95 -11.48 -8.78 1.26
N LEU A 96 -10.41 -8.15 1.75
CA LEU A 96 -9.28 -8.86 2.33
C LEU A 96 -9.62 -9.50 3.68
N ASP A 97 -10.42 -8.84 4.51
CA ASP A 97 -10.90 -9.33 5.82
C ASP A 97 -11.97 -10.42 5.60
N GLU A 98 -11.51 -11.66 5.33
CA GLU A 98 -12.38 -12.78 4.98
C GLU A 98 -13.22 -13.27 6.18
N ASP A 99 -12.66 -13.28 7.37
CA ASP A 99 -13.34 -13.72 8.59
C ASP A 99 -14.16 -12.60 9.27
N LYS A 100 -14.07 -11.36 8.71
CA LYS A 100 -14.82 -10.18 9.18
C LYS A 100 -14.56 -9.83 10.65
N ASN A 101 -13.33 -10.06 11.12
CA ASN A 101 -12.92 -9.71 12.47
C ASN A 101 -12.49 -8.24 12.63
N GLY A 102 -12.30 -7.52 11.51
CA GLY A 102 -11.87 -6.11 11.46
C GLY A 102 -10.36 -5.92 11.48
N PHE A 103 -9.61 -7.01 11.30
CA PHE A 103 -8.16 -7.04 11.21
C PHE A 103 -7.74 -7.89 10.01
N LEU A 104 -6.53 -7.66 9.49
CA LEU A 104 -5.95 -8.48 8.44
C LEU A 104 -4.83 -9.33 9.00
N SER A 105 -5.00 -10.63 8.92
CA SER A 105 -3.95 -11.62 9.15
C SER A 105 -2.91 -11.59 8.04
N ILE A 106 -1.77 -12.25 8.22
CA ILE A 106 -0.74 -12.35 7.18
C ILE A 106 -1.25 -13.06 5.91
N ASP A 107 -2.17 -14.03 6.07
CA ASP A 107 -2.74 -14.77 4.94
C ASP A 107 -3.66 -13.87 4.10
N GLU A 108 -4.47 -13.05 4.74
CA GLU A 108 -5.33 -12.07 4.10
C GLU A 108 -4.51 -10.94 3.47
N LEU A 109 -3.55 -10.39 4.21
CA LEU A 109 -2.68 -9.33 3.71
C LEU A 109 -1.85 -9.79 2.49
N SER A 110 -1.50 -11.07 2.41
CA SER A 110 -0.76 -11.63 1.27
C SER A 110 -1.54 -11.60 -0.05
N LYS A 111 -2.86 -11.42 0.00
CA LYS A 111 -3.76 -11.28 -1.16
C LYS A 111 -3.82 -9.84 -1.67
N PHE A 112 -3.39 -8.86 -0.86
CA PHE A 112 -3.40 -7.45 -1.24
C PHE A 112 -2.59 -7.16 -2.49
N GLN A 113 -1.36 -7.68 -2.55
CA GLN A 113 -0.48 -7.59 -3.72
C GLN A 113 0.28 -8.89 -3.88
N TRP A 114 0.00 -9.64 -4.93
CA TRP A 114 0.62 -10.95 -5.13
C TRP A 114 2.15 -10.91 -5.19
N GLY A 115 2.76 -9.78 -5.60
CA GLY A 115 4.22 -9.63 -5.70
C GLY A 115 4.92 -9.62 -4.35
N LEU A 116 4.32 -9.04 -3.32
CA LEU A 116 4.94 -8.95 -2.00
C LEU A 116 5.14 -10.33 -1.37
N THR A 117 6.35 -10.59 -0.89
CA THR A 117 6.67 -11.87 -0.26
C THR A 117 6.05 -11.97 1.14
N ARG A 118 5.69 -13.19 1.55
CA ARG A 118 5.11 -13.46 2.87
C ARG A 118 6.09 -13.09 3.98
N PHE A 119 7.37 -13.36 3.76
CA PHE A 119 8.41 -13.01 4.73
C PHE A 119 8.49 -11.49 4.94
N PHE A 120 8.45 -10.70 3.86
CA PHE A 120 8.38 -9.25 3.98
C PHE A 120 7.12 -8.79 4.73
N LEU A 121 5.96 -9.33 4.38
CA LEU A 121 4.70 -9.01 5.08
C LEU A 121 4.74 -9.37 6.57
N SER A 122 5.39 -10.47 6.95
CA SER A 122 5.60 -10.77 8.37
C SER A 122 6.41 -9.70 9.08
N ARG A 123 7.46 -9.16 8.42
CA ARG A 123 8.26 -8.06 8.98
C ARG A 123 7.46 -6.75 9.08
N VAL A 124 6.55 -6.51 8.12
CA VAL A 124 5.61 -5.38 8.19
C VAL A 124 4.70 -5.52 9.40
N LEU A 125 4.11 -6.69 9.62
CA LEU A 125 3.28 -6.95 10.80
C LEU A 125 4.05 -6.80 12.10
N ASP A 126 5.26 -7.39 12.21
CA ASP A 126 6.13 -7.24 13.39
C ASP A 126 6.39 -5.78 13.77
N ARG A 127 6.45 -4.90 12.75
CA ARG A 127 6.72 -3.48 12.97
C ARG A 127 5.51 -2.70 13.49
N TYR A 128 4.32 -3.06 13.03
CA TYR A 128 3.07 -2.37 13.39
C TYR A 128 2.38 -2.97 14.60
N THR A 129 2.45 -4.29 14.76
CA THR A 129 1.71 -4.99 15.79
C THR A 129 2.63 -5.29 16.97
N LYS A 130 2.37 -4.67 18.10
CA LYS A 130 2.89 -5.12 19.38
C LYS A 130 2.03 -6.30 19.86
N GLU A 131 2.54 -7.09 20.77
CA GLU A 131 1.97 -8.37 21.29
C GLU A 131 0.46 -8.37 21.60
N GLU A 132 -0.17 -7.19 21.68
CA GLU A 132 -1.58 -7.04 22.04
C GLU A 132 -2.58 -7.40 20.92
N ASN A 133 -2.15 -7.40 19.62
CA ASN A 133 -3.06 -7.54 18.46
C ASN A 133 -2.83 -8.84 17.65
N ASN A 134 -2.35 -9.92 18.24
CA ASN A 134 -2.16 -11.22 17.56
C ASN A 134 -1.45 -11.16 16.19
N TYR A 135 -0.59 -10.15 15.96
CA TYR A 135 0.10 -9.94 14.66
C TYR A 135 -0.86 -9.74 13.48
N GLU A 136 -1.95 -9.01 13.68
CA GLU A 136 -2.93 -8.66 12.67
C GLU A 136 -2.96 -7.14 12.46
N MET A 137 -3.34 -6.68 11.28
CA MET A 137 -3.32 -5.28 10.87
C MET A 137 -4.73 -4.68 10.89
N ASP A 138 -4.95 -3.62 11.64
CA ASP A 138 -6.20 -2.87 11.63
C ASP A 138 -6.33 -1.97 10.38
N PHE A 139 -7.53 -1.44 10.12
CA PHE A 139 -7.80 -0.58 8.98
C PHE A 139 -6.90 0.66 8.92
N LYS A 140 -6.62 1.28 10.06
CA LYS A 140 -5.76 2.47 10.11
C LYS A 140 -4.34 2.17 9.66
N THR A 141 -3.78 1.08 10.18
CA THR A 141 -2.44 0.61 9.81
C THR A 141 -2.39 0.16 8.35
N PHE A 142 -3.46 -0.47 7.86
CA PHE A 142 -3.60 -0.83 6.46
C PHE A 142 -3.55 0.39 5.54
N VAL A 143 -4.28 1.47 5.86
CA VAL A 143 -4.23 2.72 5.08
C VAL A 143 -2.82 3.33 5.07
N GLU A 144 -2.11 3.31 6.21
CA GLU A 144 -0.71 3.74 6.26
C GLU A 144 0.19 2.86 5.38
N PHE A 145 -0.02 1.55 5.40
CA PHE A 145 0.73 0.61 4.58
C PHE A 145 0.47 0.83 3.08
N VAL A 146 -0.78 1.04 2.67
CA VAL A 146 -1.12 1.40 1.29
C VAL A 146 -0.38 2.66 0.85
N LEU A 147 -0.36 3.72 1.67
CA LEU A 147 0.39 4.95 1.37
C LEU A 147 1.90 4.69 1.16
N ILE A 148 2.49 3.81 1.97
CA ILE A 148 3.90 3.42 1.84
C ILE A 148 4.13 2.71 0.49
N ILE A 149 3.25 1.78 0.13
CA ILE A 149 3.35 1.02 -1.11
C ILE A 149 3.16 1.90 -2.34
N GLU A 150 2.18 2.82 -2.31
CA GLU A 150 1.93 3.76 -3.41
C GLU A 150 3.02 4.82 -3.59
N ASN A 151 3.72 5.15 -2.51
CA ASN A 151 4.73 6.22 -2.50
C ASN A 151 6.15 5.68 -2.27
N ARG A 152 6.52 4.54 -2.90
CA ARG A 152 7.80 3.84 -2.69
C ARG A 152 9.04 4.74 -2.90
N LYS A 153 8.96 5.74 -3.79
CA LYS A 153 10.05 6.68 -4.09
C LYS A 153 10.31 7.70 -2.97
N THR A 154 9.43 7.80 -2.00
CA THR A 154 9.60 8.75 -0.89
C THR A 154 10.64 8.26 0.12
N ARG A 155 11.31 9.19 0.78
CA ARG A 155 12.27 8.83 1.85
C ARG A 155 11.62 8.04 2.98
N GLN A 156 10.36 8.34 3.28
CA GLN A 156 9.60 7.64 4.32
C GLN A 156 9.38 6.17 3.97
N SER A 157 9.00 5.90 2.72
CA SER A 157 8.82 4.53 2.24
C SER A 157 10.15 3.79 2.15
N ILE A 158 11.19 4.40 1.61
CA ILE A 158 12.54 3.81 1.58
C ILE A 158 13.01 3.44 2.98
N LEU A 159 12.84 4.35 3.97
CA LEU A 159 13.15 4.06 5.36
C LEU A 159 12.35 2.87 5.89
N PHE A 160 11.04 2.85 5.63
CA PHE A 160 10.17 1.78 6.09
C PHE A 160 10.58 0.41 5.53
N PHE A 161 10.80 0.33 4.21
CA PHE A 161 11.27 -0.91 3.56
C PHE A 161 12.62 -1.34 4.11
N PHE A 162 13.56 -0.41 4.24
CA PHE A 162 14.88 -0.68 4.79
C PHE A 162 14.80 -1.28 6.20
N GLU A 163 14.01 -0.69 7.09
CA GLU A 163 13.84 -1.18 8.45
C GLU A 163 13.11 -2.53 8.54
N CYS A 164 12.24 -2.85 7.57
CA CYS A 164 11.63 -4.18 7.46
C CYS A 164 12.65 -5.23 6.97
N ILE A 165 13.58 -4.83 6.08
CA ILE A 165 14.59 -5.72 5.51
C ILE A 165 15.77 -5.89 6.47
N ASP A 166 16.15 -4.89 7.25
CA ASP A 166 17.19 -5.00 8.28
C ASP A 166 16.70 -5.81 9.48
N VAL A 167 16.50 -7.11 9.25
CA VAL A 167 15.96 -8.05 10.25
C VAL A 167 16.75 -8.08 11.54
N PHE A 168 18.06 -7.83 11.44
CA PHE A 168 19.00 -7.94 12.57
C PHE A 168 19.28 -6.61 13.25
N GLY A 169 18.69 -5.50 12.77
CA GLY A 169 18.93 -4.17 13.31
C GLY A 169 20.36 -3.69 13.20
N LYS A 170 21.07 -4.12 12.14
CA LYS A 170 22.49 -3.80 11.91
C LYS A 170 22.70 -2.39 11.35
N GLY A 171 21.65 -1.76 10.84
CA GLY A 171 21.71 -0.49 10.12
C GLY A 171 22.26 -0.61 8.70
N TYR A 172 22.32 -1.82 8.15
CA TYR A 172 22.71 -2.10 6.78
C TYR A 172 22.10 -3.40 6.26
N ILE A 173 22.04 -3.52 4.94
CA ILE A 173 21.64 -4.72 4.20
C ILE A 173 22.91 -5.35 3.62
N ASP A 174 23.15 -6.62 3.89
CA ASP A 174 24.26 -7.40 3.34
C ASP A 174 23.76 -8.47 2.36
N ALA A 175 24.69 -9.13 1.68
CA ALA A 175 24.40 -10.21 0.73
C ALA A 175 23.58 -11.36 1.38
N PHE A 176 23.80 -11.64 2.65
CA PHE A 176 23.04 -12.65 3.38
C PHE A 176 21.56 -12.24 3.52
N THR A 177 21.32 -11.00 3.89
CA THR A 177 19.96 -10.45 4.02
C THR A 177 19.23 -10.44 2.68
N ILE A 178 19.91 -10.01 1.59
CA ILE A 178 19.35 -10.06 0.23
C ILE A 178 18.95 -11.49 -0.14
N ASN A 179 19.85 -12.46 0.05
CA ASN A 179 19.58 -13.87 -0.27
C ASN A 179 18.40 -14.43 0.52
N MET A 180 18.25 -14.02 1.78
CA MET A 180 17.16 -14.48 2.64
C MET A 180 15.78 -14.05 2.13
N PHE A 181 15.64 -12.80 1.70
CA PHE A 181 14.38 -12.28 1.14
C PHE A 181 14.16 -12.76 -0.30
N PHE A 182 15.17 -12.66 -1.14
CA PHE A 182 15.06 -12.95 -2.56
C PHE A 182 14.74 -14.40 -2.87
N LYS A 183 15.08 -15.32 -1.99
CA LYS A 183 14.68 -16.73 -2.10
C LYS A 183 13.16 -16.90 -2.25
N GLU A 184 12.37 -16.13 -1.52
CA GLU A 184 10.91 -16.21 -1.60
C GLU A 184 10.37 -15.51 -2.86
N VAL A 185 11.02 -14.43 -3.31
CA VAL A 185 10.74 -13.80 -4.61
C VAL A 185 10.86 -14.85 -5.73
N MET A 186 11.97 -15.59 -5.75
CA MET A 186 12.17 -16.67 -6.72
C MET A 186 11.11 -17.76 -6.63
N GLN A 187 10.73 -18.18 -5.42
CA GLN A 187 9.68 -19.17 -5.23
C GLN A 187 8.33 -18.71 -5.81
N LYS A 188 7.97 -17.45 -5.59
CA LYS A 188 6.73 -16.88 -6.15
C LYS A 188 6.73 -16.83 -7.67
N LEU A 189 7.83 -16.47 -8.29
CA LEU A 189 7.95 -16.43 -9.75
C LEU A 189 7.82 -17.84 -10.37
N LEU A 190 8.47 -18.84 -9.78
CA LEU A 190 8.38 -20.22 -10.24
C LEU A 190 6.98 -20.83 -10.13
N THR A 191 6.16 -20.36 -9.18
CA THR A 191 4.79 -20.87 -9.03
C THR A 191 3.81 -20.25 -10.02
N LYS A 192 4.07 -19.05 -10.53
CA LYS A 192 3.15 -18.34 -11.44
C LYS A 192 3.40 -18.70 -12.92
N ASP A 193 4.63 -19.01 -13.29
CA ASP A 193 5.01 -19.21 -14.68
C ASP A 193 5.81 -20.53 -14.81
N SER A 194 5.12 -21.62 -15.14
CA SER A 194 5.75 -22.94 -15.32
C SER A 194 6.67 -23.01 -16.57
N GLU A 195 6.64 -22.00 -17.44
CA GLU A 195 7.52 -21.87 -18.61
C GLU A 195 8.72 -20.93 -18.36
N ALA A 196 8.82 -20.33 -17.19
CA ALA A 196 9.99 -19.54 -16.81
C ALA A 196 11.17 -20.45 -16.48
N ASP A 197 11.72 -21.10 -17.52
CA ASP A 197 13.05 -21.75 -17.51
C ASP A 197 14.17 -20.69 -17.41
N LYS A 198 13.90 -19.65 -16.63
CA LYS A 198 14.84 -18.59 -16.37
C LYS A 198 15.74 -19.05 -15.24
N ASN A 199 16.93 -19.48 -15.59
CA ASN A 199 18.05 -19.66 -14.67
C ASN A 199 18.46 -18.30 -14.08
N PHE A 200 17.60 -17.72 -13.22
CA PHE A 200 18.03 -16.58 -12.43
C PHE A 200 19.06 -17.05 -11.40
N HIS A 201 20.28 -16.61 -11.58
CA HIS A 201 21.32 -16.84 -10.57
C HIS A 201 21.21 -15.72 -9.53
N ILE A 202 20.93 -16.10 -8.29
CA ILE A 202 20.80 -15.15 -7.19
C ILE A 202 22.05 -14.28 -7.02
N GLU A 203 23.21 -14.79 -7.42
CA GLU A 203 24.48 -14.04 -7.40
C GLU A 203 24.46 -12.87 -8.38
N ASP A 204 23.92 -13.06 -9.59
CA ASP A 204 23.83 -12.00 -10.61
C ASP A 204 22.89 -10.87 -10.12
N VAL A 205 21.73 -11.25 -9.56
CA VAL A 205 20.76 -10.28 -9.01
C VAL A 205 21.36 -9.51 -7.82
N LYS A 206 22.08 -10.21 -6.97
CA LYS A 206 22.78 -9.58 -5.84
C LYS A 206 23.82 -8.56 -6.34
N ASP A 207 24.64 -8.94 -7.30
CA ASP A 207 25.67 -8.06 -7.86
C ASP A 207 25.02 -6.83 -8.50
N GLU A 208 23.91 -6.99 -9.21
CA GLU A 208 23.13 -5.89 -9.78
C GLU A 208 22.53 -4.97 -8.71
N ILE A 209 22.00 -5.52 -7.61
CA ILE A 209 21.52 -4.73 -6.47
C ILE A 209 22.63 -3.87 -5.89
N PHE A 210 23.85 -4.43 -5.74
CA PHE A 210 25.01 -3.69 -5.26
C PHE A 210 25.47 -2.63 -6.27
N ASP A 211 25.45 -2.93 -7.57
CA ASP A 211 25.79 -1.97 -8.63
C ASP A 211 24.80 -0.79 -8.67
N MET A 212 23.49 -1.05 -8.58
CA MET A 212 22.47 0.01 -8.49
C MET A 212 22.61 0.87 -7.25
N ALA A 213 22.82 0.25 -6.10
CA ALA A 213 22.95 0.95 -4.83
C ALA A 213 24.26 1.74 -4.75
N ASN A 214 25.31 1.29 -5.46
CA ASN A 214 26.65 1.87 -5.50
C ASN A 214 27.14 2.29 -4.10
N PRO A 215 27.17 1.36 -3.13
CA PRO A 215 27.44 1.68 -1.73
C PRO A 215 28.91 2.07 -1.51
N SER A 216 29.14 2.85 -0.47
CA SER A 216 30.50 3.25 -0.06
C SER A 216 31.34 2.07 0.42
N ASP A 217 30.74 1.07 1.02
CA ASP A 217 31.34 -0.24 1.38
C ASP A 217 30.75 -1.30 0.46
N SER A 218 31.58 -1.94 -0.36
CA SER A 218 31.14 -2.96 -1.34
C SER A 218 30.49 -4.20 -0.73
N LYS A 219 30.42 -4.33 0.58
CA LYS A 219 29.83 -5.49 1.28
C LYS A 219 28.48 -5.23 1.89
N VAL A 220 28.10 -3.96 2.06
CA VAL A 220 26.89 -3.57 2.79
C VAL A 220 26.26 -2.34 2.15
N ILE A 221 24.94 -2.29 2.15
CA ILE A 221 24.13 -1.18 1.66
C ILE A 221 23.51 -0.49 2.88
N SER A 222 23.88 0.75 3.14
CA SER A 222 23.28 1.56 4.20
C SER A 222 22.03 2.30 3.69
N LEU A 223 21.21 2.79 4.62
CA LEU A 223 20.08 3.67 4.28
C LEU A 223 20.55 4.94 3.54
N TYR A 224 21.73 5.45 3.87
CA TYR A 224 22.30 6.61 3.17
C TYR A 224 22.62 6.31 1.71
N ASP A 225 23.16 5.12 1.42
CA ASP A 225 23.48 4.70 0.06
C ASP A 225 22.18 4.60 -0.78
N LEU A 226 21.10 4.05 -0.22
CA LEU A 226 19.77 3.99 -0.86
C LEU A 226 19.18 5.38 -1.16
N TYR A 227 19.39 6.35 -0.28
CA TYR A 227 18.94 7.72 -0.55
C TYR A 227 19.80 8.42 -1.63
N LYS A 228 21.06 8.05 -1.70
CA LYS A 228 22.04 8.70 -2.60
C LYS A 228 21.98 8.14 -4.01
N CYS A 229 21.71 6.85 -4.19
CA CYS A 229 21.74 6.20 -5.52
C CYS A 229 20.59 6.67 -6.45
N GLY A 230 19.52 7.26 -5.90
CA GLY A 230 18.35 7.72 -6.67
C GLY A 230 17.42 6.59 -7.15
N GLN A 231 17.77 5.34 -6.88
CA GLN A 231 17.01 4.11 -7.22
C GLN A 231 16.73 3.24 -6.02
N GLY A 232 16.76 3.80 -4.82
CA GLY A 232 16.61 3.04 -3.58
C GLY A 232 15.26 2.33 -3.46
N ASP A 233 14.21 2.90 -4.03
CA ASP A 233 12.89 2.28 -4.14
C ASP A 233 12.92 1.02 -5.02
N THR A 234 13.60 1.07 -6.16
CA THR A 234 13.77 -0.07 -7.08
C THR A 234 14.59 -1.16 -6.40
N VAL A 235 15.75 -0.81 -5.82
CA VAL A 235 16.62 -1.75 -5.09
C VAL A 235 15.85 -2.51 -4.01
N LEU A 236 15.10 -1.80 -3.18
CA LEU A 236 14.32 -2.43 -2.09
C LEU A 236 13.14 -3.24 -2.62
N SER A 237 12.48 -2.76 -3.69
CA SER A 237 11.34 -3.47 -4.29
C SER A 237 11.76 -4.80 -4.91
N ILE A 238 12.87 -4.87 -5.61
CA ILE A 238 13.41 -6.10 -6.20
C ILE A 238 13.64 -7.17 -5.11
N ILE A 239 14.08 -6.77 -3.93
CA ILE A 239 14.40 -7.69 -2.83
C ILE A 239 13.15 -8.37 -2.25
N VAL A 240 11.98 -7.69 -2.25
CA VAL A 240 10.81 -8.15 -1.50
C VAL A 240 9.54 -8.37 -2.32
N ASP A 241 9.55 -7.97 -3.60
CA ASP A 241 8.36 -7.95 -4.46
C ASP A 241 8.66 -8.66 -5.79
N ALA A 242 8.08 -9.84 -5.97
CA ALA A 242 8.27 -10.68 -7.16
C ALA A 242 7.78 -9.99 -8.45
N LYS A 243 6.70 -9.19 -8.36
CA LYS A 243 6.22 -8.42 -9.51
C LYS A 243 7.21 -7.32 -9.89
N ALA A 244 7.68 -6.57 -8.90
CA ALA A 244 8.65 -5.51 -9.14
C ALA A 244 9.96 -6.03 -9.74
N PHE A 245 10.45 -7.19 -9.26
CA PHE A 245 11.61 -7.85 -9.85
C PHE A 245 11.34 -8.30 -11.29
N PHE A 246 10.21 -8.94 -11.55
CA PHE A 246 9.84 -9.37 -12.90
C PHE A 246 9.74 -8.21 -13.87
N ASP A 247 9.06 -7.12 -13.49
CA ASP A 247 8.91 -5.92 -14.30
C ASP A 247 10.27 -5.25 -14.57
N TYR A 248 11.19 -5.29 -13.60
CA TYR A 248 12.56 -4.80 -13.76
C TYR A 248 13.35 -5.64 -14.76
N ASP A 249 13.39 -6.96 -14.59
CA ASP A 249 14.09 -7.90 -15.47
C ASP A 249 13.60 -7.83 -16.92
N GLN A 250 12.27 -7.71 -17.14
CA GLN A 250 11.71 -7.57 -18.48
C GLN A 250 12.14 -6.27 -19.17
N ARG A 251 12.29 -5.17 -18.44
CA ARG A 251 12.81 -3.90 -19.00
C ARG A 251 14.27 -4.02 -19.41
N GLU A 252 15.10 -4.64 -18.59
CA GLU A 252 16.52 -4.86 -18.91
C GLU A 252 16.69 -5.76 -20.14
N LEU A 253 15.82 -6.77 -20.34
CA LEU A 253 15.84 -7.62 -21.53
C LEU A 253 15.36 -6.92 -22.81
N GLY A 254 15.01 -5.62 -22.75
CA GLY A 254 14.54 -4.85 -23.91
C GLY A 254 13.14 -5.23 -24.39
N ASN A 255 12.41 -6.01 -23.62
CA ASN A 255 11.00 -6.28 -23.83
C ASN A 255 10.21 -5.08 -23.33
N THR A 256 10.24 -3.98 -24.07
CA THR A 256 9.36 -2.83 -23.83
C THR A 256 7.93 -3.21 -24.16
N LEU A 257 7.27 -3.91 -23.26
CA LEU A 257 5.83 -3.78 -23.16
C LEU A 257 5.61 -2.33 -22.75
N ASN A 258 4.75 -1.61 -23.51
CA ASN A 258 4.37 -0.23 -23.24
C ASN A 258 3.85 -0.12 -21.81
N VAL A 259 4.74 0.09 -20.88
CA VAL A 259 4.40 0.52 -19.53
C VAL A 259 4.36 2.04 -19.66
N ASP A 260 3.16 2.58 -19.74
CA ASP A 260 2.94 4.02 -19.64
C ASP A 260 3.67 4.51 -18.39
N GLU A 261 4.69 5.36 -18.56
CA GLU A 261 5.49 5.96 -17.47
C GLU A 261 4.63 6.81 -16.51
N ASP A 262 3.37 7.03 -16.85
CA ASP A 262 2.33 7.74 -16.07
C ASP A 262 1.35 6.82 -15.36
N SER A 263 1.65 5.54 -15.17
CA SER A 263 0.80 4.72 -14.31
C SER A 263 0.91 5.24 -12.86
N HIS A 264 0.18 6.31 -12.59
CA HIS A 264 -0.35 6.56 -11.26
C HIS A 264 -0.90 5.22 -10.77
N PHE A 265 -0.29 4.69 -9.74
CA PHE A 265 -0.65 3.43 -9.13
C PHE A 265 -2.17 3.42 -8.90
N GLN A 266 -2.90 2.77 -9.79
CA GLN A 266 -4.32 2.53 -9.58
C GLN A 266 -4.42 1.52 -8.44
N ILE A 267 -5.21 1.87 -7.44
CA ILE A 267 -5.36 1.11 -6.19
C ILE A 267 -5.69 -0.38 -6.41
N ILE A 268 -5.89 -0.84 -7.60
CA ILE A 268 -5.96 -2.29 -7.92
C ILE A 268 -5.73 -2.53 -9.42
N PRO A 269 -4.53 -2.90 -9.88
CA PRO A 269 -4.40 -3.72 -11.07
C PRO A 269 -4.38 -5.19 -10.63
N GLY A 270 -5.43 -5.93 -10.83
CA GLY A 270 -5.42 -7.37 -10.59
C GLY A 270 -6.72 -8.00 -10.13
N LEU A 271 -7.78 -7.24 -9.90
CA LEU A 271 -9.10 -7.79 -9.57
C LEU A 271 -10.06 -7.84 -10.78
N ASN A 272 -9.66 -7.33 -11.95
CA ASN A 272 -10.56 -7.28 -13.12
C ASN A 272 -10.10 -8.08 -14.33
N ASP A 273 -9.05 -8.90 -14.27
CA ASP A 273 -8.53 -9.58 -15.48
C ASP A 273 -8.86 -11.08 -15.59
N ASP A 274 -9.68 -11.63 -14.71
CA ASP A 274 -10.08 -13.04 -14.82
C ASP A 274 -11.58 -13.26 -14.54
N GLU A 275 -12.48 -12.63 -15.30
CA GLU A 275 -13.84 -13.16 -15.53
C GLU A 275 -14.45 -12.50 -16.78
N GLU A 276 -14.08 -12.99 -17.97
CA GLU A 276 -15.02 -13.02 -19.09
C GLU A 276 -16.14 -14.00 -18.72
N MET A 277 -17.21 -13.50 -18.12
CA MET A 277 -18.44 -14.26 -17.99
C MET A 277 -19.12 -14.35 -19.37
N GLU A 278 -19.12 -15.54 -19.92
CA GLU A 278 -20.02 -15.91 -21.00
C GLU A 278 -21.48 -15.58 -20.59
N GLU A 279 -22.09 -14.65 -21.30
CA GLU A 279 -23.53 -14.38 -21.21
C GLU A 279 -24.28 -15.61 -21.74
N GLU A 280 -24.72 -16.50 -20.88
CA GLU A 280 -25.83 -17.40 -21.22
C GLU A 280 -27.15 -16.70 -20.92
N ASP A 281 -27.83 -16.33 -22.03
CA ASP A 281 -29.25 -16.02 -22.06
C ASP A 281 -30.05 -17.13 -21.39
N ASN A 282 -30.71 -16.85 -20.28
CA ASN A 282 -31.89 -17.57 -19.83
C ASN A 282 -32.90 -16.67 -19.14
N ASN A 283 -33.87 -16.31 -19.94
CA ASN A 283 -35.17 -15.72 -19.64
C ASN A 283 -36.02 -16.72 -18.85
N ALA A 284 -36.38 -16.47 -17.60
CA ALA A 284 -37.63 -16.93 -16.98
C ALA A 284 -37.90 -16.31 -15.60
N ASN A 285 -38.85 -15.43 -15.58
CA ASN A 285 -39.92 -15.16 -14.60
C ASN A 285 -39.88 -15.63 -13.14
N ASN A 286 -40.14 -14.62 -12.31
CA ASN A 286 -41.11 -14.60 -11.20
C ASN A 286 -40.69 -15.00 -9.77
N ASP A 287 -40.80 -13.95 -8.96
CA ASP A 287 -41.46 -13.86 -7.65
C ASP A 287 -40.82 -14.41 -6.37
N ILE A 288 -40.86 -13.47 -5.43
CA ILE A 288 -41.14 -13.62 -3.98
C ILE A 288 -39.98 -13.27 -3.02
N LEU A 289 -40.12 -12.03 -2.52
CA LEU A 289 -40.00 -11.63 -1.09
C LEU A 289 -39.18 -12.52 -0.13
N GLY A 290 -38.12 -11.95 0.37
CA GLY A 290 -37.42 -12.44 1.55
C GLY A 290 -36.28 -11.52 1.96
N MET A 291 -36.57 -10.29 2.39
CA MET A 291 -35.59 -9.40 3.01
C MET A 291 -35.22 -9.93 4.39
N SER A 292 -34.05 -10.53 4.53
CA SER A 292 -33.35 -10.62 5.80
C SER A 292 -32.26 -9.54 5.82
N LYS A 293 -32.39 -8.59 6.75
CA LYS A 293 -31.43 -7.52 6.99
C LYS A 293 -30.09 -8.13 7.38
N PRO A 294 -28.95 -7.70 6.80
CA PRO A 294 -27.64 -8.08 7.32
C PRO A 294 -27.43 -7.43 8.69
N ALA A 295 -26.95 -8.20 9.64
CA ALA A 295 -26.60 -7.76 10.97
C ALA A 295 -25.44 -6.75 10.88
N VAL A 296 -25.68 -5.53 11.34
CA VAL A 296 -24.68 -4.49 11.51
C VAL A 296 -23.74 -4.93 12.63
N LYS A 297 -22.55 -5.39 12.26
CA LYS A 297 -21.43 -5.49 13.21
C LYS A 297 -20.78 -4.11 13.31
N THR A 298 -20.88 -3.51 14.47
CA THR A 298 -20.11 -2.33 14.85
C THR A 298 -18.64 -2.67 14.83
N TYR A 299 -17.84 -1.89 14.10
CA TYR A 299 -16.37 -1.91 14.23
C TYR A 299 -16.05 -1.70 15.71
N GLY A 300 -15.21 -2.59 16.25
CA GLY A 300 -14.89 -2.61 17.66
C GLY A 300 -14.52 -1.23 18.19
N LYS A 301 -14.98 -0.93 19.39
CA LYS A 301 -14.62 0.29 20.13
C LYS A 301 -13.11 0.41 20.14
N PHE A 302 -12.61 1.47 19.48
CA PHE A 302 -11.22 1.86 19.62
C PHE A 302 -10.99 2.15 21.12
N ALA A 303 -10.12 1.35 21.75
CA ALA A 303 -9.72 1.58 23.12
C ALA A 303 -9.00 2.91 23.21
N GLU A 304 -9.49 3.79 24.07
CA GLU A 304 -8.80 4.99 24.53
C GLU A 304 -7.50 4.59 25.22
N VAL A 305 -6.36 5.04 24.70
CA VAL A 305 -5.14 5.31 25.48
C VAL A 305 -4.57 6.65 25.06
#